data_3be168093a945189bc3d4c8245bdc9cc
#
_entry.id   3be168093a945189bc3d4c8245bdc9cc
#
_cell.length_a   1.000
_cell.length_b   1.000
_cell.length_c   1.000
_cell.angle_alpha   90.00
_cell.angle_beta   90.00
_cell.angle_gamma   90.00
#
_symmetry.space_group_name_H-M   'P 1'
#
loop_
_entity.id
_entity.type
_entity.pdbx_description
1 polymer ?
#
loop_
_entity_poly.entity_id
_entity_poly.type
_entity_poly.pdbx_seq_one_letter_code
_entity_poly.pdbx_strand_id
1 'polypeptide(L)'
;LKEEGKCRGIGVSIHDREKAGMLARDKTLDVLMLRYNAAHPGAEDEIFPYIGDGPDKVGVVTYTSTRWGTLLKADGPDMSRPATAGECYRFALSHPAADVVLTAPGTIAELRENFKAIEQGPLDPQGVTFMRDLGKKVRASSPVRAGMFEGF
;
A
#
# COMPACT_ATOMS: atom_id res chain seq x y z
N LEU A 1 -13.83 17.37 -18.12
CA LEU A 1 -12.41 17.20 -18.47
C LEU A 1 -12.14 15.90 -19.21
N LYS A 2 -12.66 14.74 -18.70
CA LYS A 2 -12.50 13.46 -19.39
C LYS A 2 -13.31 13.45 -20.69
N GLU A 3 -14.57 13.86 -20.64
CA GLU A 3 -15.45 14.01 -21.81
C GLU A 3 -14.91 15.00 -22.85
N GLU A 4 -14.19 16.01 -22.43
CA GLU A 4 -13.55 17.00 -23.30
C GLU A 4 -12.17 16.54 -23.82
N GLY A 5 -11.74 15.33 -23.51
CA GLY A 5 -10.46 14.76 -23.92
C GLY A 5 -9.22 15.42 -23.29
N LYS A 6 -9.37 16.24 -22.24
CA LYS A 6 -8.28 16.93 -21.56
C LYS A 6 -7.49 16.00 -20.61
N CYS A 7 -8.11 14.92 -20.15
CA CYS A 7 -7.43 13.86 -19.40
C CYS A 7 -8.00 12.49 -19.79
N ARG A 8 -7.20 11.43 -19.65
CA ARG A 8 -7.61 10.06 -19.96
C ARG A 8 -8.25 9.38 -18.76
N GLY A 9 -7.90 9.79 -17.55
CA GLY A 9 -8.40 9.21 -16.31
C GLY A 9 -8.49 10.25 -15.19
N ILE A 10 -9.35 9.98 -14.21
CA ILE A 10 -9.58 10.80 -13.04
C ILE A 10 -9.33 9.92 -11.81
N GLY A 11 -8.62 10.43 -10.83
CA GLY A 11 -8.33 9.70 -9.60
C GLY A 11 -8.34 10.57 -8.36
N VAL A 12 -8.32 9.93 -7.20
CA VAL A 12 -8.25 10.61 -5.92
C VAL A 12 -7.27 9.91 -4.98
N SER A 13 -6.56 10.70 -4.17
CA SER A 13 -5.84 10.20 -2.99
C SER A 13 -6.75 10.32 -1.78
N ILE A 14 -7.00 9.21 -1.08
CA ILE A 14 -7.99 9.15 -0.02
C ILE A 14 -7.51 8.31 1.16
N HIS A 15 -7.72 8.82 2.38
CA HIS A 15 -7.37 8.13 3.63
C HIS A 15 -8.56 7.39 4.26
N ASP A 16 -9.76 7.89 4.03
CA ASP A 16 -11.02 7.33 4.51
C ASP A 16 -11.34 6.08 3.67
N ARG A 17 -11.21 4.89 4.28
CA ARG A 17 -11.39 3.63 3.59
C ARG A 17 -12.84 3.33 3.24
N GLU A 18 -13.78 3.75 4.09
CA GLU A 18 -15.21 3.59 3.82
C GLU A 18 -15.61 4.35 2.55
N LYS A 19 -15.23 5.64 2.47
CA LYS A 19 -15.45 6.45 1.27
C LYS A 19 -14.70 5.90 0.05
N ALA A 20 -13.47 5.42 0.23
CA ALA A 20 -12.73 4.79 -0.86
C ALA A 20 -13.44 3.54 -1.39
N GLY A 21 -13.99 2.70 -0.51
CA GLY A 21 -14.79 1.54 -0.89
C GLY A 21 -16.09 1.92 -1.63
N MET A 22 -16.75 3.00 -1.23
CA MET A 22 -17.91 3.54 -1.97
C MET A 22 -17.51 4.00 -3.38
N LEU A 23 -16.44 4.77 -3.50
CA LEU A 23 -15.94 5.25 -4.80
C LEU A 23 -15.49 4.09 -5.71
N ALA A 24 -14.92 3.02 -5.13
CA ALA A 24 -14.58 1.82 -5.88
C ALA A 24 -15.81 1.10 -6.44
N ARG A 25 -16.90 1.02 -5.67
CA ARG A 25 -18.18 0.43 -6.10
C ARG A 25 -18.84 1.24 -7.21
N ASP A 26 -18.83 2.55 -7.08
CA ASP A 26 -19.51 3.47 -8.02
C ASP A 26 -18.76 3.57 -9.35
N LYS A 27 -17.50 3.14 -9.42
CA LYS A 27 -16.64 3.19 -10.62
C LYS A 27 -16.61 4.56 -11.29
N THR A 28 -16.79 5.62 -10.50
CA THR A 28 -16.77 7.01 -11.00
C THR A 28 -15.36 7.52 -11.23
N LEU A 29 -14.37 6.81 -10.65
CA LEU A 29 -12.94 7.14 -10.74
C LEU A 29 -12.19 6.03 -11.44
N ASP A 30 -11.18 6.41 -12.20
CA ASP A 30 -10.29 5.46 -12.89
C ASP A 30 -9.16 4.97 -11.97
N VAL A 31 -8.77 5.80 -10.96
CA VAL A 31 -7.65 5.49 -10.07
C VAL A 31 -7.94 5.90 -8.63
N LEU A 32 -7.65 5.01 -7.69
CA LEU A 32 -7.61 5.29 -6.26
C LEU A 32 -6.17 5.22 -5.74
N MET A 33 -5.73 6.25 -5.02
CA MET A 33 -4.45 6.24 -4.33
C MET A 33 -4.68 6.10 -2.82
N LEU A 34 -4.20 4.99 -2.24
CA LEU A 34 -4.54 4.55 -0.89
C LEU A 34 -3.30 4.23 -0.06
N ARG A 35 -3.43 4.36 1.27
CA ARG A 35 -2.46 3.81 2.20
C ARG A 35 -2.66 2.30 2.32
N TYR A 36 -1.62 1.53 1.95
CA TYR A 36 -1.61 0.09 2.13
C TYR A 36 -0.21 -0.42 2.48
N ASN A 37 -0.09 -1.17 3.56
CA ASN A 37 1.13 -1.82 4.02
C ASN A 37 0.81 -2.92 5.04
N ALA A 38 1.81 -3.70 5.43
CA ALA A 38 1.66 -4.84 6.33
C ALA A 38 1.03 -4.47 7.71
N ALA A 39 1.26 -3.25 8.22
CA ALA A 39 0.65 -2.78 9.46
C ALA A 39 -0.72 -2.12 9.27
N HIS A 40 -1.12 -1.81 8.04
CA HIS A 40 -2.41 -1.20 7.69
C HIS A 40 -3.05 -1.95 6.52
N PRO A 41 -3.48 -3.22 6.71
CA PRO A 41 -4.02 -4.04 5.64
C PRO A 41 -5.52 -3.78 5.35
N GLY A 42 -6.19 -2.89 6.05
CA GLY A 42 -7.65 -2.72 5.99
C GLY A 42 -8.24 -2.44 4.60
N ALA A 43 -7.42 -2.05 3.61
CA ALA A 43 -7.88 -1.94 2.23
C ALA A 43 -8.28 -3.30 1.63
N GLU A 44 -7.72 -4.40 2.14
CA GLU A 44 -8.03 -5.76 1.67
C GLU A 44 -9.50 -6.13 1.89
N ASP A 45 -10.09 -5.65 2.98
CA ASP A 45 -11.48 -5.93 3.33
C ASP A 45 -12.44 -4.84 2.86
N GLU A 46 -11.99 -3.57 2.91
CA GLU A 46 -12.87 -2.42 2.78
C GLU A 46 -12.89 -1.81 1.36
N ILE A 47 -11.87 -2.07 0.53
CA ILE A 47 -11.72 -1.42 -0.79
C ILE A 47 -11.50 -2.44 -1.92
N PHE A 48 -10.53 -3.32 -1.77
CA PHE A 48 -10.08 -4.22 -2.84
C PHE A 48 -11.16 -5.14 -3.40
N PRO A 49 -12.15 -5.63 -2.61
CA PRO A 49 -13.23 -6.43 -3.15
C PRO A 49 -14.13 -5.69 -4.17
N TYR A 50 -14.03 -4.36 -4.24
CA TYR A 50 -14.93 -3.52 -5.04
C TYR A 50 -14.28 -2.87 -6.26
N ILE A 51 -12.98 -2.98 -6.44
CA ILE A 51 -12.27 -2.35 -7.57
C ILE A 51 -12.58 -3.00 -8.93
N GLY A 52 -13.16 -4.21 -8.94
CA GLY A 52 -13.46 -4.94 -10.16
C GLY A 52 -12.25 -5.60 -10.80
N ASP A 53 -12.47 -6.17 -11.99
CA ASP A 53 -11.47 -6.91 -12.76
C ASP A 53 -11.45 -6.45 -14.22
N GLY A 54 -10.40 -6.84 -14.96
CA GLY A 54 -10.29 -6.60 -16.39
C GLY A 54 -10.24 -5.12 -16.78
N PRO A 55 -10.80 -4.75 -17.94
CA PRO A 55 -10.71 -3.38 -18.46
C PRO A 55 -11.41 -2.32 -17.61
N ASP A 56 -12.41 -2.73 -16.83
CA ASP A 56 -13.20 -1.84 -15.97
C ASP A 56 -12.70 -1.80 -14.52
N LYS A 57 -11.53 -2.38 -14.26
CA LYS A 57 -10.89 -2.33 -12.96
C LYS A 57 -10.49 -0.90 -12.61
N VAL A 58 -10.81 -0.46 -11.40
CA VAL A 58 -10.28 0.78 -10.84
C VAL A 58 -8.80 0.57 -10.50
N GLY A 59 -7.91 1.35 -11.08
CA GLY A 59 -6.47 1.27 -10.82
C GLY A 59 -6.14 1.65 -9.37
N VAL A 60 -5.24 0.91 -8.75
CA VAL A 60 -4.85 1.13 -7.35
C VAL A 60 -3.38 1.49 -7.25
N VAL A 61 -3.13 2.71 -6.74
CA VAL A 61 -1.79 3.19 -6.37
C VAL A 61 -1.67 3.13 -4.85
N THR A 62 -0.67 2.43 -4.34
CA THR A 62 -0.43 2.32 -2.89
C THR A 62 0.72 3.19 -2.44
N TYR A 63 0.61 3.77 -1.25
CA TYR A 63 1.66 4.58 -0.62
C TYR A 63 1.88 4.20 0.85
N THR A 64 2.93 4.77 1.46
CA THR A 64 3.38 4.50 2.82
C THR A 64 3.73 3.02 3.08
N SER A 65 4.26 2.31 2.09
CA SER A 65 4.57 0.88 2.17
C SER A 65 5.49 0.51 3.33
N THR A 66 6.44 1.38 3.69
CA THR A 66 7.35 1.19 4.83
C THR A 66 6.77 1.64 6.18
N ARG A 67 5.51 2.14 6.21
CA ARG A 67 4.91 2.80 7.39
C ARG A 67 5.81 3.89 7.96
N TRP A 68 6.20 4.87 7.11
CA TRP A 68 7.13 5.95 7.46
C TRP A 68 8.45 5.44 8.06
N GLY A 69 8.95 4.30 7.57
CA GLY A 69 10.18 3.66 8.01
C GLY A 69 10.07 2.86 9.32
N THR A 70 8.90 2.79 9.96
CA THR A 70 8.74 2.00 11.20
C THR A 70 8.93 0.49 10.97
N LEU A 71 8.48 -0.05 9.84
CA LEU A 71 8.71 -1.45 9.49
C LEU A 71 10.20 -1.77 9.26
N LEU A 72 10.99 -0.77 8.87
CA LEU A 72 12.43 -0.90 8.64
C LEU A 72 13.26 -0.81 9.93
N LYS A 73 12.65 -0.44 11.05
CA LYS A 73 13.28 -0.25 12.37
C LYS A 73 12.62 -1.11 13.45
N ALA A 74 11.84 -2.09 13.05
CA ALA A 74 11.11 -2.96 13.95
C ALA A 74 12.07 -3.94 14.65
N ASP A 75 12.51 -3.57 15.86
CA ASP A 75 13.48 -4.26 16.72
C ASP A 75 12.90 -4.46 18.13
N GLY A 76 11.94 -5.31 18.28
CA GLY A 76 11.36 -5.64 19.58
C GLY A 76 11.68 -7.08 19.98
N PRO A 77 11.56 -7.44 21.28
CA PRO A 77 11.85 -8.78 21.77
C PRO A 77 11.00 -9.86 21.10
N ASP A 78 9.84 -9.48 20.58
CA ASP A 78 8.93 -10.38 19.88
C ASP A 78 9.09 -10.34 18.36
N MET A 79 10.05 -9.58 17.84
CA MET A 79 10.29 -9.40 16.40
C MET A 79 11.54 -10.17 15.97
N SER A 80 11.42 -11.00 14.93
CA SER A 80 12.55 -11.81 14.43
C SER A 80 13.63 -10.95 13.78
N ARG A 81 13.21 -9.93 13.01
CA ARG A 81 14.05 -8.92 12.35
C ARG A 81 13.18 -7.79 11.79
N PRO A 82 13.74 -6.62 11.46
CA PRO A 82 13.04 -5.62 10.66
C PRO A 82 12.81 -6.10 9.21
N ALA A 83 11.85 -5.48 8.54
CA ALA A 83 11.68 -5.65 7.10
C ALA A 83 12.72 -4.81 6.32
N THR A 84 13.04 -5.24 5.12
CA THR A 84 13.70 -4.39 4.13
C THR A 84 12.70 -3.51 3.40
N ALA A 85 13.14 -2.42 2.79
CA ALA A 85 12.29 -1.58 1.94
C ALA A 85 11.70 -2.40 0.77
N GLY A 86 12.52 -3.24 0.15
CA GLY A 86 12.09 -4.14 -0.91
C GLY A 86 10.98 -5.10 -0.50
N GLU A 87 11.06 -5.69 0.70
CA GLU A 87 9.99 -6.54 1.23
C GLU A 87 8.69 -5.76 1.43
N CYS A 88 8.76 -4.51 1.91
CA CYS A 88 7.58 -3.66 2.06
C CYS A 88 6.90 -3.37 0.72
N TYR A 89 7.66 -3.07 -0.33
CA TYR A 89 7.12 -2.79 -1.67
C TYR A 89 6.57 -4.05 -2.32
N ARG A 90 7.30 -5.15 -2.24
CA ARG A 90 6.86 -6.45 -2.77
C ARG A 90 5.61 -6.95 -2.04
N PHE A 91 5.50 -6.74 -0.73
CA PHE A 91 4.27 -7.05 0.02
C PHE A 91 3.06 -6.33 -0.57
N ALA A 92 3.16 -5.03 -0.82
CA ALA A 92 2.07 -4.26 -1.41
C ALA A 92 1.69 -4.81 -2.79
N LEU A 93 2.68 -5.10 -3.64
CA LEU A 93 2.47 -5.65 -4.99
C LEU A 93 2.12 -7.16 -5.01
N SER A 94 2.20 -7.86 -3.88
CA SER A 94 1.76 -9.26 -3.78
C SER A 94 0.24 -9.39 -3.75
N HIS A 95 -0.48 -8.31 -3.46
CA HIS A 95 -1.94 -8.32 -3.57
C HIS A 95 -2.37 -7.96 -4.99
N PRO A 96 -3.20 -8.78 -5.66
CA PRO A 96 -3.58 -8.58 -7.07
C PRO A 96 -4.35 -7.28 -7.33
N ALA A 97 -4.91 -6.68 -6.30
CA ALA A 97 -5.59 -5.39 -6.39
C ALA A 97 -4.62 -4.22 -6.58
N ALA A 98 -3.39 -4.30 -6.06
CA ALA A 98 -2.43 -3.21 -6.13
C ALA A 98 -1.68 -3.21 -7.47
N ASP A 99 -1.80 -2.14 -8.23
CA ASP A 99 -1.18 -2.01 -9.55
C ASP A 99 0.17 -1.28 -9.47
N VAL A 100 0.26 -0.29 -8.59
CA VAL A 100 1.43 0.56 -8.43
C VAL A 100 1.77 0.76 -6.97
N VAL A 101 3.05 0.75 -6.64
CA VAL A 101 3.56 1.13 -5.32
C VAL A 101 4.44 2.38 -5.44
N LEU A 102 4.15 3.39 -4.62
CA LEU A 102 5.00 4.57 -4.55
C LEU A 102 6.19 4.32 -3.63
N THR A 103 7.36 4.72 -4.09
CA THR A 103 8.60 4.71 -3.31
C THR A 103 9.20 6.11 -3.23
N ALA A 104 9.93 6.41 -2.16
CA ALA A 104 10.59 7.70 -1.97
C ALA A 104 12.05 7.48 -1.52
N PRO A 105 12.94 6.98 -2.40
CA PRO A 105 14.34 6.79 -2.08
C PRO A 105 15.04 8.14 -1.91
N GLY A 106 15.83 8.30 -0.86
CA GLY A 106 16.64 9.49 -0.61
C GLY A 106 18.00 9.47 -1.33
N THR A 107 18.43 8.29 -1.80
CA THR A 107 19.72 8.10 -2.45
C THR A 107 19.59 7.21 -3.69
N ILE A 108 20.60 7.32 -4.59
CA ILE A 108 20.69 6.44 -5.77
C ILE A 108 20.87 4.97 -5.35
N ALA A 109 21.55 4.72 -4.24
CA ALA A 109 21.73 3.36 -3.74
C ALA A 109 20.38 2.73 -3.35
N GLU A 110 19.55 3.45 -2.60
CA GLU A 110 18.19 3.02 -2.25
C GLU A 110 17.30 2.82 -3.47
N LEU A 111 17.41 3.72 -4.46
CA LEU A 111 16.67 3.58 -5.72
C LEU A 111 17.04 2.28 -6.44
N ARG A 112 18.33 1.97 -6.54
CA ARG A 112 18.81 0.71 -7.16
C ARG A 112 18.37 -0.52 -6.38
N GLU A 113 18.36 -0.45 -5.05
CA GLU A 113 17.86 -1.52 -4.18
C GLU A 113 16.36 -1.76 -4.42
N ASN A 114 15.57 -0.68 -4.51
CA ASN A 114 14.14 -0.76 -4.81
C ASN A 114 13.89 -1.45 -6.16
N PHE A 115 14.62 -1.09 -7.22
CA PHE A 115 14.50 -1.75 -8.52
C PHE A 115 14.82 -3.25 -8.45
N LYS A 116 15.95 -3.61 -7.83
CA LYS A 116 16.31 -5.02 -7.65
C LYS A 116 15.25 -5.82 -6.89
N ALA A 117 14.63 -5.20 -5.89
CA ALA A 117 13.57 -5.86 -5.14
C ALA A 117 12.32 -6.09 -6.00
N ILE A 118 11.92 -5.10 -6.81
CA ILE A 118 10.74 -5.23 -7.68
C ILE A 118 10.97 -6.26 -8.80
N GLU A 119 12.18 -6.35 -9.35
CA GLU A 119 12.55 -7.37 -10.35
C GLU A 119 12.39 -8.80 -9.83
N GLN A 120 12.45 -9.02 -8.51
CA GLN A 120 12.20 -10.34 -7.90
C GLN A 120 10.71 -10.76 -7.93
N GLY A 121 9.82 -9.85 -8.31
CA GLY A 121 8.37 -10.08 -8.31
C GLY A 121 7.74 -10.09 -6.91
N PRO A 122 6.51 -10.57 -6.79
CA PRO A 122 5.78 -10.67 -5.52
C PRO A 122 6.53 -11.49 -4.46
N LEU A 123 6.18 -11.31 -3.20
CA LEU A 123 6.67 -12.17 -2.12
C LEU A 123 6.09 -13.57 -2.27
N ASP A 124 6.88 -14.56 -1.88
CA ASP A 124 6.36 -15.90 -1.68
C ASP A 124 5.42 -15.98 -0.44
N PRO A 125 4.69 -17.07 -0.23
CA PRO A 125 3.76 -17.20 0.90
C PRO A 125 4.44 -17.03 2.26
N GLN A 126 5.69 -17.43 2.41
CA GLN A 126 6.44 -17.28 3.66
C GLN A 126 6.79 -15.81 3.91
N GLY A 127 7.23 -15.09 2.88
CA GLY A 127 7.49 -13.67 2.94
C GLY A 127 6.23 -12.86 3.26
N VAL A 128 5.08 -13.20 2.66
CA VAL A 128 3.80 -12.58 2.99
C VAL A 128 3.43 -12.82 4.45
N THR A 129 3.58 -14.03 4.94
CA THR A 129 3.32 -14.39 6.35
C THR A 129 4.21 -13.60 7.29
N PHE A 130 5.53 -13.56 7.02
CA PHE A 130 6.47 -12.76 7.78
C PHE A 130 6.05 -11.27 7.86
N MET A 131 5.71 -10.68 6.72
CA MET A 131 5.30 -9.28 6.66
C MET A 131 4.01 -9.01 7.44
N ARG A 132 3.03 -9.91 7.36
CA ARG A 132 1.78 -9.80 8.11
C ARG A 132 2.00 -9.87 9.62
N ASP A 133 2.83 -10.79 10.08
CA ASP A 133 3.14 -10.95 11.51
C ASP A 133 3.94 -9.76 12.04
N LEU A 134 4.94 -9.30 11.30
CA LEU A 134 5.68 -8.09 11.62
C LEU A 134 4.74 -6.88 11.67
N GLY A 135 3.87 -6.72 10.68
CA GLY A 135 2.91 -5.62 10.60
C GLY A 135 1.97 -5.57 11.81
N LYS A 136 1.44 -6.73 12.24
CA LYS A 136 0.61 -6.83 13.45
C LYS A 136 1.36 -6.36 14.70
N LYS A 137 2.60 -6.84 14.88
CA LYS A 137 3.45 -6.47 16.04
C LYS A 137 3.79 -4.98 16.04
N VAL A 138 4.20 -4.44 14.89
CA VAL A 138 4.49 -3.02 14.73
C VAL A 138 3.25 -2.15 14.95
N ARG A 139 2.08 -2.62 14.56
CA ARG A 139 0.82 -1.91 14.85
C ARG A 139 0.50 -1.91 16.35
N ALA A 140 0.71 -3.02 17.03
CA ALA A 140 0.46 -3.15 18.46
C ALA A 140 1.42 -2.32 19.32
N SER A 141 2.71 -2.27 18.95
CA SER A 141 3.76 -1.54 19.70
C SER A 141 3.72 -0.02 19.47
N SER A 142 3.14 0.43 18.39
CA SER A 142 3.00 1.85 18.06
C SER A 142 1.53 2.15 17.75
N PRO A 143 0.67 2.28 18.74
CA PRO A 143 -0.66 2.80 18.48
C PRO A 143 -0.49 4.19 17.88
N VAL A 144 -0.82 4.32 16.59
CA VAL A 144 -0.95 5.64 15.96
C VAL A 144 -1.89 6.41 16.87
N ARG A 145 -1.47 7.56 17.39
CA ARG A 145 -2.37 8.43 18.15
C ARG A 145 -3.57 8.67 17.25
N ALA A 146 -4.69 8.09 17.63
CA ALA A 146 -5.95 8.40 17.00
C ALA A 146 -6.06 9.93 17.05
N GLY A 147 -6.13 10.58 15.89
CA GLY A 147 -6.26 12.02 15.80
C GLY A 147 -5.13 12.80 15.14
N MET A 148 -3.96 12.23 14.81
CA MET A 148 -2.90 13.02 14.16
C MET A 148 -3.05 13.13 12.63
N PHE A 149 -3.89 12.32 12.00
CA PHE A 149 -4.12 12.31 10.54
C PHE A 149 -5.60 12.00 10.17
N GLU A 150 -6.54 12.25 11.07
CA GLU A 150 -7.98 12.16 10.73
C GLU A 150 -8.54 13.45 10.11
N GLY A 151 -7.68 14.42 9.79
CA GLY A 151 -8.08 15.76 9.39
C GLY A 151 -7.43 16.32 8.12
N PHE A 152 -6.94 15.47 7.19
CA PHE A 152 -6.53 15.92 5.87
C PHE A 152 -6.97 14.95 4.80
#